data_afe8dc7b23452bba9f8e40d988fe058a
#
_entry.id   afe8dc7b23452bba9f8e40d988fe058a
#
_cell.length_a   1.000
_cell.length_b   1.000
_cell.length_c   1.000
_cell.angle_alpha   90.00
_cell.angle_beta   90.00
_cell.angle_gamma   90.00
#
_symmetry.space_group_name_H-M   'P 1'
#
loop_
_entity.id
_entity.type
_entity.pdbx_description
1 polymer ?
#
loop_
_entity_poly.entity_id
_entity_poly.type
_entity_poly.pdbx_seq_one_letter_code
_entity_poly.pdbx_strand_id
1 'polypeptide(L)'
;MIGIFDSGIGGLSVFKEVYRMLPEESYIYFADSAHCPYGEKSREYVIGRAREITEFLIKEGADIITVACNTATAAAIATLREEYSDPLKHETAQRILEISGGRRDHVKFIGMEPAVKPAAEMTKTGIIGVLATAGTLSGMKYKTSRETFAKGIKVVEHVGSGFVELVERGITDGTEAESTVEKSIRPLLDAGADVIVLGCTHYPFLMGTIRKIAGPDVIVIDPAPAVARHLMEVMSGEGLLHEQEADPAGRQAIKGIPDVRLYSSGNPRILEESFNKLIRK
;
A
#
# COMPACT_ATOMS: atom_id res chain seq x y z
N MET A 1 -15.93 2.11 8.12
CA MET A 1 -15.27 2.97 7.09
C MET A 1 -13.78 2.73 7.08
N ILE A 2 -13.19 2.50 5.91
CA ILE A 2 -11.77 2.19 5.73
C ILE A 2 -11.02 3.44 5.26
N GLY A 3 -10.03 3.90 6.04
CA GLY A 3 -9.08 4.91 5.62
C GLY A 3 -7.89 4.26 4.90
N ILE A 4 -7.50 4.80 3.75
CA ILE A 4 -6.30 4.35 3.01
C ILE A 4 -5.49 5.58 2.65
N PHE A 5 -4.18 5.56 2.89
CA PHE A 5 -3.32 6.63 2.42
C PHE A 5 -2.01 6.14 1.81
N ASP A 6 -1.52 6.93 0.88
CA ASP A 6 -0.23 6.75 0.20
C ASP A 6 0.47 8.10 -0.01
N SER A 7 1.75 8.07 -0.37
CA SER A 7 2.50 9.25 -0.76
C SER A 7 1.97 9.93 -2.04
N GLY A 8 1.21 9.20 -2.87
CA GLY A 8 0.68 9.68 -4.14
C GLY A 8 -0.47 8.83 -4.67
N ILE A 9 -0.55 8.68 -6.00
CA ILE A 9 -1.57 7.85 -6.64
C ILE A 9 -1.25 6.35 -6.60
N GLY A 10 -0.01 5.97 -6.25
CA GLY A 10 0.45 4.57 -6.25
C GLY A 10 -0.41 3.64 -5.40
N GLY A 11 -0.86 4.11 -4.23
CA GLY A 11 -1.72 3.34 -3.33
C GLY A 11 -3.08 2.93 -3.90
N LEU A 12 -3.49 3.50 -5.05
CA LEU A 12 -4.67 3.03 -5.78
C LEU A 12 -4.50 1.57 -6.26
N SER A 13 -3.28 1.06 -6.41
CA SER A 13 -3.02 -0.36 -6.67
C SER A 13 -3.51 -1.24 -5.52
N VAL A 14 -3.29 -0.81 -4.28
CA VAL A 14 -3.78 -1.48 -3.06
C VAL A 14 -5.29 -1.26 -2.91
N PHE A 15 -5.75 -0.01 -3.09
CA PHE A 15 -7.17 0.33 -3.04
C PHE A 15 -8.00 -0.57 -3.96
N LYS A 16 -7.55 -0.79 -5.19
CA LYS A 16 -8.23 -1.67 -6.16
C LYS A 16 -8.46 -3.08 -5.62
N GLU A 17 -7.45 -3.68 -5.01
CA GLU A 17 -7.56 -5.02 -4.45
C GLU A 17 -8.46 -5.06 -3.21
N VAL A 18 -8.37 -4.03 -2.35
CA VAL A 18 -9.25 -3.87 -1.19
C VAL A 18 -10.70 -3.71 -1.64
N TYR A 19 -10.95 -2.80 -2.59
CA TYR A 19 -12.31 -2.55 -3.11
C TYR A 19 -12.92 -3.79 -3.78
N ARG A 20 -12.10 -4.59 -4.48
CA ARG A 20 -12.56 -5.85 -5.08
C ARG A 20 -12.98 -6.88 -4.04
N MET A 21 -12.30 -6.93 -2.89
CA MET A 21 -12.58 -7.89 -1.81
C MET A 21 -13.68 -7.43 -0.86
N LEU A 22 -13.82 -6.12 -0.67
CA LEU A 22 -14.74 -5.49 0.28
C LEU A 22 -15.61 -4.43 -0.42
N PRO A 23 -16.37 -4.80 -1.48
CA PRO A 23 -17.06 -3.83 -2.34
C PRO A 23 -18.22 -3.11 -1.67
N GLU A 24 -18.62 -3.50 -0.47
CA GLU A 24 -19.76 -2.93 0.28
C GLU A 24 -19.30 -1.95 1.37
N GLU A 25 -17.98 -1.84 1.58
CA GLU A 25 -17.42 -0.92 2.56
C GLU A 25 -17.36 0.52 2.05
N SER A 26 -17.34 1.47 2.99
CA SER A 26 -17.10 2.89 2.67
C SER A 26 -15.63 3.22 2.84
N TYR A 27 -15.12 4.14 2.00
CA TYR A 27 -13.70 4.42 1.87
C TYR A 27 -13.35 5.90 1.93
N ILE A 28 -12.22 6.18 2.54
CA ILE A 28 -11.50 7.45 2.39
C ILE A 28 -10.13 7.12 1.85
N TYR A 29 -9.79 7.66 0.68
CA TYR A 29 -8.44 7.59 0.14
C TYR A 29 -7.77 8.96 0.19
N PHE A 30 -6.55 9.00 0.76
CA PHE A 30 -5.73 10.20 0.81
C PHE A 30 -4.42 10.00 0.05
N ALA A 31 -4.24 10.77 -1.03
CA ALA A 31 -2.99 10.85 -1.78
C ALA A 31 -2.16 12.05 -1.31
N ASP A 32 -0.98 11.83 -0.71
CA ASP A 32 -0.11 12.93 -0.28
C ASP A 32 0.79 13.45 -1.41
N SER A 33 0.18 13.69 -2.58
CA SER A 33 0.87 13.97 -3.85
C SER A 33 1.75 15.21 -3.84
N ALA A 34 1.44 16.22 -3.00
CA ALA A 34 2.31 17.41 -2.87
C ALA A 34 3.66 17.07 -2.20
N HIS A 35 3.77 15.93 -1.53
CA HIS A 35 4.94 15.49 -0.80
C HIS A 35 5.61 14.24 -1.41
N CYS A 36 5.07 13.75 -2.51
CA CYS A 36 5.60 12.61 -3.28
C CYS A 36 6.92 13.00 -4.00
N PRO A 37 7.92 12.09 -4.09
CA PRO A 37 7.97 10.76 -3.52
C PRO A 37 8.51 10.73 -2.07
N TYR A 38 7.98 9.83 -1.23
CA TYR A 38 8.48 9.64 0.14
C TYR A 38 9.84 8.93 0.22
N GLY A 39 10.23 8.21 -0.84
CA GLY A 39 11.45 7.42 -0.87
C GLY A 39 12.74 8.22 -0.68
N GLU A 40 12.70 9.52 -0.92
CA GLU A 40 13.81 10.47 -0.81
C GLU A 40 13.73 11.37 0.45
N LYS A 41 12.66 11.23 1.24
CA LYS A 41 12.44 12.06 2.43
C LYS A 41 13.05 11.42 3.68
N SER A 42 13.37 12.26 4.69
CA SER A 42 13.83 11.74 5.96
C SER A 42 12.72 10.96 6.67
N ARG A 43 13.12 10.05 7.55
CA ARG A 43 12.19 9.25 8.35
C ARG A 43 11.24 10.13 9.18
N GLU A 44 11.80 11.17 9.81
CA GLU A 44 11.08 12.12 10.67
C GLU A 44 10.03 12.89 9.85
N TYR A 45 10.38 13.29 8.63
CA TYR A 45 9.44 13.96 7.73
C TYR A 45 8.26 13.05 7.40
N VAL A 46 8.53 11.79 7.02
CA VAL A 46 7.47 10.81 6.67
C VAL A 46 6.59 10.51 7.87
N ILE A 47 7.17 10.39 9.09
CA ILE A 47 6.39 10.21 10.33
C ILE A 47 5.47 11.41 10.57
N GLY A 48 5.97 12.63 10.43
CA GLY A 48 5.17 13.85 10.58
C GLY A 48 3.96 13.86 9.63
N ARG A 49 4.20 13.61 8.34
CA ARG A 49 3.12 13.51 7.35
C ARG A 49 2.11 12.40 7.70
N ALA A 50 2.61 11.22 8.08
CA ALA A 50 1.76 10.08 8.42
C ALA A 50 0.84 10.38 9.63
N ARG A 51 1.32 11.13 10.63
CA ARG A 51 0.50 11.60 11.77
C ARG A 51 -0.62 12.54 11.31
N GLU A 52 -0.28 13.58 10.55
CA GLU A 52 -1.26 14.55 10.04
C GLU A 52 -2.37 13.88 9.23
N ILE A 53 -1.99 12.94 8.33
CA ILE A 53 -2.95 12.21 7.52
C ILE A 53 -3.79 11.25 8.39
N THR A 54 -3.17 10.60 9.36
CA THR A 54 -3.88 9.71 10.31
C THR A 54 -4.96 10.47 11.06
N GLU A 55 -4.65 11.65 11.63
CA GLU A 55 -5.62 12.46 12.35
C GLU A 55 -6.74 12.97 11.45
N PHE A 56 -6.39 13.36 10.21
CA PHE A 56 -7.38 13.70 9.20
C PHE A 56 -8.34 12.53 8.92
N LEU A 57 -7.81 11.32 8.67
CA LEU A 57 -8.62 10.14 8.38
C LEU A 57 -9.53 9.76 9.57
N ILE A 58 -9.03 9.83 10.80
CA ILE A 58 -9.83 9.58 12.02
C ILE A 58 -10.97 10.60 12.12
N LYS A 59 -10.68 11.88 11.90
CA LYS A 59 -11.69 12.95 11.91
C LYS A 59 -12.77 12.73 10.87
N GLU A 60 -12.38 12.30 9.67
CA GLU A 60 -13.29 11.99 8.55
C GLU A 60 -14.08 10.68 8.75
N GLY A 61 -13.77 9.89 9.76
CA GLY A 61 -14.57 8.72 10.14
C GLY A 61 -13.91 7.37 9.89
N ALA A 62 -12.63 7.30 9.61
CA ALA A 62 -11.94 6.02 9.47
C ALA A 62 -11.92 5.24 10.80
N ASP A 63 -12.30 3.95 10.72
CA ASP A 63 -12.28 3.01 11.84
C ASP A 63 -11.04 2.13 11.84
N ILE A 64 -10.45 1.95 10.67
CA ILE A 64 -9.20 1.23 10.41
C ILE A 64 -8.44 1.96 9.30
N ILE A 65 -7.11 1.99 9.40
CA ILE A 65 -6.28 2.72 8.44
C ILE A 65 -5.28 1.79 7.78
N THR A 66 -5.30 1.74 6.44
CA THR A 66 -4.29 1.06 5.63
C THR A 66 -3.25 2.07 5.15
N VAL A 67 -2.00 1.86 5.57
CA VAL A 67 -0.84 2.61 5.08
C VAL A 67 -0.40 1.94 3.77
N ALA A 68 -1.00 2.38 2.68
CA ALA A 68 -0.78 1.83 1.33
C ALA A 68 0.48 2.41 0.68
N CYS A 69 1.57 2.50 1.44
CA CYS A 69 2.88 2.99 1.02
C CYS A 69 3.96 2.20 1.74
N ASN A 70 4.83 1.51 0.99
CA ASN A 70 5.93 0.74 1.59
C ASN A 70 6.88 1.65 2.38
N THR A 71 7.23 2.81 1.84
CA THR A 71 8.11 3.79 2.50
C THR A 71 7.48 4.33 3.79
N ALA A 72 6.20 4.74 3.74
CA ALA A 72 5.49 5.20 4.92
C ALA A 72 5.33 4.09 5.97
N THR A 73 5.04 2.86 5.55
CA THR A 73 5.00 1.71 6.45
C THR A 73 6.36 1.49 7.13
N ALA A 74 7.45 1.48 6.36
CA ALA A 74 8.79 1.29 6.90
C ALA A 74 9.19 2.38 7.89
N ALA A 75 8.81 3.64 7.64
CA ALA A 75 9.17 4.79 8.47
C ALA A 75 8.26 4.95 9.70
N ALA A 76 6.94 4.82 9.54
CA ALA A 76 5.97 5.35 10.49
C ALA A 76 5.08 4.31 11.19
N ILE A 77 4.89 3.08 10.65
CA ILE A 77 3.85 2.17 11.15
C ILE A 77 3.99 1.81 12.64
N ALA A 78 5.22 1.66 13.14
CA ALA A 78 5.47 1.37 14.56
C ALA A 78 5.03 2.55 15.45
N THR A 79 5.40 3.76 15.05
CA THR A 79 5.03 5.00 15.73
C THR A 79 3.51 5.21 15.72
N LEU A 80 2.87 5.01 14.56
CA LEU A 80 1.41 5.14 14.47
C LEU A 80 0.68 4.13 15.36
N ARG A 81 1.14 2.89 15.39
CA ARG A 81 0.55 1.87 16.28
C ARG A 81 0.73 2.21 17.75
N GLU A 82 1.91 2.69 18.13
CA GLU A 82 2.19 3.12 19.50
C GLU A 82 1.30 4.29 19.94
N GLU A 83 1.07 5.25 19.05
CA GLU A 83 0.37 6.50 19.34
C GLU A 83 -1.16 6.41 19.19
N TYR A 84 -1.69 5.46 18.40
CA TYR A 84 -3.11 5.44 18.03
C TYR A 84 -3.81 4.08 18.22
N SER A 85 -3.10 2.97 18.52
CA SER A 85 -3.73 1.64 18.52
C SER A 85 -3.94 1.02 19.90
N ASP A 86 -3.42 1.59 20.96
CA ASP A 86 -3.52 1.02 22.32
C ASP A 86 -4.61 1.70 23.14
N PRO A 87 -5.82 1.07 23.29
CA PRO A 87 -6.92 1.65 24.05
C PRO A 87 -6.68 1.64 25.57
N LEU A 88 -5.68 0.87 26.06
CA LEU A 88 -5.34 0.83 27.48
C LEU A 88 -4.48 2.03 27.91
N LYS A 89 -3.88 2.74 26.97
CA LYS A 89 -3.19 3.99 27.23
C LYS A 89 -4.19 5.13 27.29
N HIS A 90 -4.51 5.58 28.49
CA HIS A 90 -5.55 6.62 28.75
C HIS A 90 -5.38 7.87 27.87
N GLU A 91 -4.14 8.39 27.74
CA GLU A 91 -3.85 9.57 26.91
C GLU A 91 -4.13 9.31 25.42
N THR A 92 -3.79 8.12 24.91
CA THR A 92 -4.08 7.71 23.53
C THR A 92 -5.59 7.63 23.31
N ALA A 93 -6.29 6.92 24.17
CA ALA A 93 -7.75 6.76 24.08
C ALA A 93 -8.49 8.11 24.12
N GLN A 94 -8.13 8.99 25.06
CA GLN A 94 -8.72 10.31 25.17
C GLN A 94 -8.49 11.17 23.92
N ARG A 95 -7.26 11.21 23.42
CA ARG A 95 -6.94 11.95 22.19
C ARG A 95 -7.74 11.46 20.99
N ILE A 96 -7.85 10.14 20.82
CA ILE A 96 -8.59 9.58 19.68
C ILE A 96 -10.09 9.81 19.81
N LEU A 97 -10.65 9.73 21.03
CA LEU A 97 -12.04 10.10 21.29
C LEU A 97 -12.31 11.56 20.89
N GLU A 98 -11.40 12.48 21.24
CA GLU A 98 -11.54 13.89 20.84
C GLU A 98 -11.51 14.06 19.32
N ILE A 99 -10.49 13.49 18.62
CA ILE A 99 -10.34 13.61 17.17
C ILE A 99 -11.51 12.97 16.44
N SER A 100 -11.99 11.81 16.91
CA SER A 100 -13.09 11.06 16.29
C SER A 100 -14.49 11.59 16.63
N GLY A 101 -14.60 12.60 17.52
CA GLY A 101 -15.89 13.07 18.01
C GLY A 101 -16.62 12.03 18.86
N GLY A 102 -15.89 11.28 19.68
CA GLY A 102 -16.43 10.28 20.61
C GLY A 102 -16.73 8.90 19.99
N ARG A 103 -16.37 8.69 18.71
CA ARG A 103 -16.71 7.43 18.00
C ARG A 103 -15.76 6.27 18.29
N ARG A 104 -14.48 6.56 18.53
CA ARG A 104 -13.41 5.56 18.70
C ARG A 104 -12.41 6.02 19.76
N ASP A 105 -11.87 5.07 20.50
CA ASP A 105 -10.79 5.26 21.47
C ASP A 105 -9.43 4.75 20.96
N HIS A 106 -9.44 4.03 19.85
CA HIS A 106 -8.23 3.56 19.15
C HIS A 106 -8.51 3.28 17.67
N VAL A 107 -7.46 3.15 16.89
CA VAL A 107 -7.52 2.80 15.45
C VAL A 107 -6.48 1.73 15.12
N LYS A 108 -6.87 0.70 14.36
CA LYS A 108 -5.94 -0.32 13.87
C LYS A 108 -5.26 0.12 12.58
N PHE A 109 -4.02 -0.32 12.41
CA PHE A 109 -3.23 -0.02 11.22
C PHE A 109 -2.81 -1.27 10.47
N ILE A 110 -3.11 -1.30 9.18
CA ILE A 110 -2.58 -2.26 8.23
C ILE A 110 -1.43 -1.58 7.49
N GLY A 111 -0.25 -2.16 7.57
CA GLY A 111 0.91 -1.73 6.78
C GLY A 111 1.21 -2.71 5.68
N MET A 112 2.10 -2.32 4.79
CA MET A 112 2.60 -3.19 3.74
C MET A 112 4.12 -3.26 3.72
N GLU A 113 4.65 -4.35 3.19
CA GLU A 113 6.07 -4.56 3.01
C GLU A 113 6.33 -5.43 1.78
N PRO A 114 7.55 -5.39 1.23
CA PRO A 114 7.91 -6.29 0.14
C PRO A 114 7.68 -7.76 0.51
N ALA A 115 7.13 -8.52 -0.43
CA ALA A 115 6.70 -9.90 -0.24
C ALA A 115 7.88 -10.89 -0.27
N VAL A 116 8.87 -10.70 0.62
CA VAL A 116 10.11 -11.49 0.69
C VAL A 116 9.82 -12.96 1.01
N LYS A 117 8.92 -13.23 1.96
CA LYS A 117 8.58 -14.60 2.36
C LYS A 117 8.06 -15.43 1.19
N PRO A 118 6.98 -15.06 0.50
CA PRO A 118 6.50 -15.83 -0.64
C PRO A 118 7.51 -15.90 -1.79
N ALA A 119 8.33 -14.87 -1.99
CA ALA A 119 9.38 -14.91 -3.00
C ALA A 119 10.44 -15.95 -2.68
N ALA A 120 10.87 -16.05 -1.44
CA ALA A 120 11.84 -17.06 -0.98
C ALA A 120 11.29 -18.49 -1.10
N GLU A 121 9.98 -18.68 -0.94
CA GLU A 121 9.30 -19.97 -1.10
C GLU A 121 9.12 -20.37 -2.57
N MET A 122 9.02 -19.39 -3.49
CA MET A 122 8.75 -19.61 -4.92
C MET A 122 10.00 -19.75 -5.78
N THR A 123 11.12 -19.18 -5.37
CA THR A 123 12.36 -19.19 -6.19
C THR A 123 12.87 -20.60 -6.40
N LYS A 124 13.27 -20.90 -7.65
CA LYS A 124 13.92 -22.16 -8.04
C LYS A 124 15.44 -21.99 -8.17
N THR A 125 15.89 -20.78 -8.49
CA THR A 125 17.33 -20.46 -8.60
C THR A 125 17.98 -20.17 -7.25
N GLY A 126 17.19 -19.95 -6.19
CA GLY A 126 17.67 -19.46 -4.90
C GLY A 126 18.05 -17.98 -4.94
N ILE A 127 17.63 -17.23 -5.97
CA ILE A 127 17.94 -15.81 -6.14
C ILE A 127 16.63 -15.05 -6.37
N ILE A 128 16.34 -14.07 -5.49
CA ILE A 128 15.19 -13.19 -5.65
C ILE A 128 15.65 -11.74 -5.87
N GLY A 129 14.91 -11.02 -6.70
CA GLY A 129 15.05 -9.58 -6.87
C GLY A 129 14.06 -8.82 -5.99
N VAL A 130 14.50 -7.77 -5.31
CA VAL A 130 13.61 -6.85 -4.61
C VAL A 130 13.76 -5.47 -5.23
N LEU A 131 12.73 -5.03 -5.92
CA LEU A 131 12.65 -3.74 -6.57
C LEU A 131 11.82 -2.81 -5.70
N ALA A 132 12.45 -1.81 -5.05
CA ALA A 132 11.77 -0.94 -4.10
C ALA A 132 12.38 0.48 -4.09
N THR A 133 11.84 1.37 -3.28
CA THR A 133 12.45 2.68 -3.02
C THR A 133 13.60 2.56 -2.02
N ALA A 134 14.53 3.52 -2.05
CA ALA A 134 15.65 3.56 -1.10
C ALA A 134 15.14 3.57 0.37
N GLY A 135 14.09 4.36 0.66
CA GLY A 135 13.47 4.41 1.98
C GLY A 135 12.88 3.06 2.44
N THR A 136 12.33 2.26 1.53
CA THR A 136 11.83 0.91 1.84
C THR A 136 12.99 -0.04 2.14
N LEU A 137 14.03 -0.07 1.30
CA LEU A 137 15.19 -0.98 1.45
C LEU A 137 16.01 -0.69 2.70
N SER A 138 16.09 0.58 3.12
CA SER A 138 16.77 0.97 4.36
C SER A 138 15.98 0.68 5.62
N GLY A 139 14.65 0.44 5.51
CA GLY A 139 13.74 0.25 6.64
C GLY A 139 14.02 -1.01 7.46
N MET A 140 13.94 -0.90 8.80
CA MET A 140 14.19 -2.03 9.71
C MET A 140 13.23 -3.20 9.47
N LYS A 141 11.97 -2.91 9.22
CA LYS A 141 10.94 -3.93 8.98
C LYS A 141 11.28 -4.81 7.77
N TYR A 142 11.70 -4.20 6.66
CA TYR A 142 12.16 -4.94 5.49
C TYR A 142 13.42 -5.77 5.80
N LYS A 143 14.41 -5.18 6.49
CA LYS A 143 15.64 -5.89 6.86
C LYS A 143 15.34 -7.11 7.73
N THR A 144 14.48 -6.96 8.74
CA THR A 144 14.06 -8.08 9.59
C THR A 144 13.32 -9.16 8.78
N SER A 145 12.44 -8.76 7.86
CA SER A 145 11.73 -9.70 6.97
C SER A 145 12.71 -10.48 6.09
N ARG A 146 13.70 -9.79 5.48
CA ARG A 146 14.75 -10.41 4.69
C ARG A 146 15.59 -11.39 5.51
N GLU A 147 16.06 -10.99 6.69
CA GLU A 147 16.87 -11.83 7.58
C GLU A 147 16.11 -13.07 8.10
N THR A 148 14.80 -12.92 8.28
CA THR A 148 13.95 -14.00 8.79
C THR A 148 13.60 -15.02 7.71
N PHE A 149 13.18 -14.57 6.53
CA PHE A 149 12.55 -15.41 5.52
C PHE A 149 13.46 -15.76 4.32
N ALA A 150 14.54 -15.01 4.09
CA ALA A 150 15.46 -15.28 2.98
C ALA A 150 16.77 -15.97 3.42
N LYS A 151 16.73 -16.78 4.47
CA LYS A 151 17.90 -17.57 4.91
C LYS A 151 18.27 -18.56 3.82
N GLY A 152 19.52 -18.48 3.34
CA GLY A 152 20.01 -19.33 2.24
C GLY A 152 19.59 -18.88 0.85
N ILE A 153 18.82 -17.80 0.73
CA ILE A 153 18.40 -17.20 -0.54
C ILE A 153 19.24 -15.93 -0.79
N LYS A 154 19.74 -15.78 -2.00
CA LYS A 154 20.42 -14.55 -2.43
C LYS A 154 19.37 -13.49 -2.75
N VAL A 155 19.36 -12.38 -2.01
CA VAL A 155 18.48 -11.24 -2.28
C VAL A 155 19.26 -10.17 -3.01
N VAL A 156 18.83 -9.83 -4.23
CA VAL A 156 19.38 -8.75 -5.05
C VAL A 156 18.44 -7.57 -4.96
N GLU A 157 18.89 -6.49 -4.33
CA GLU A 157 18.11 -5.28 -4.13
C GLU A 157 18.41 -4.26 -5.22
N HIS A 158 17.38 -3.60 -5.73
CA HIS A 158 17.54 -2.51 -6.70
C HIS A 158 16.51 -1.41 -6.45
N VAL A 159 16.95 -0.14 -6.59
CA VAL A 159 16.04 1.02 -6.50
C VAL A 159 15.43 1.26 -7.88
N GLY A 160 14.09 1.30 -7.94
CA GLY A 160 13.35 1.62 -9.16
C GLY A 160 13.35 3.12 -9.44
N SER A 161 14.52 3.65 -9.82
CA SER A 161 14.67 5.08 -10.10
C SER A 161 13.82 5.51 -11.29
N GLY A 162 13.05 6.59 -11.13
CA GLY A 162 12.17 7.15 -12.16
C GLY A 162 10.80 6.45 -12.27
N PHE A 163 10.55 5.34 -11.56
CA PHE A 163 9.28 4.61 -11.66
C PHE A 163 8.10 5.37 -11.06
N VAL A 164 8.33 6.01 -9.91
CA VAL A 164 7.30 6.83 -9.25
C VAL A 164 6.92 8.00 -10.12
N GLU A 165 7.90 8.70 -10.66
CA GLU A 165 7.72 9.87 -11.52
C GLU A 165 6.99 9.53 -12.82
N LEU A 166 7.30 8.39 -13.44
CA LEU A 166 6.56 7.89 -14.61
C LEU A 166 5.09 7.70 -14.30
N VAL A 167 4.78 7.00 -13.20
CA VAL A 167 3.41 6.67 -12.82
C VAL A 167 2.62 7.92 -12.43
N GLU A 168 3.23 8.85 -11.66
CA GLU A 168 2.58 10.12 -11.30
C GLU A 168 2.30 11.01 -12.52
N ARG A 169 3.08 10.83 -13.62
CA ARG A 169 2.84 11.46 -14.93
C ARG A 169 1.87 10.67 -15.82
N GLY A 170 1.36 9.53 -15.35
CA GLY A 170 0.47 8.64 -16.10
C GLY A 170 1.14 7.83 -17.21
N ILE A 171 2.48 7.74 -17.22
CA ILE A 171 3.26 6.99 -18.20
C ILE A 171 3.50 5.57 -17.67
N THR A 172 2.84 4.58 -18.25
CA THR A 172 2.91 3.18 -17.81
C THR A 172 3.45 2.23 -18.87
N ASP A 173 3.60 2.69 -20.10
CA ASP A 173 4.10 1.94 -21.27
C ASP A 173 4.85 2.85 -22.24
N GLY A 174 5.27 2.28 -23.37
CA GLY A 174 6.03 2.98 -24.41
C GLY A 174 7.52 3.09 -24.12
N THR A 175 8.27 3.71 -25.04
CA THR A 175 9.74 3.71 -25.06
C THR A 175 10.35 4.31 -23.78
N GLU A 176 9.75 5.38 -23.22
CA GLU A 176 10.26 6.02 -22.01
C GLU A 176 10.13 5.08 -20.81
N ALA A 177 8.96 4.45 -20.64
CA ALA A 177 8.74 3.47 -19.58
C ALA A 177 9.65 2.25 -19.74
N GLU A 178 9.76 1.69 -20.95
CA GLU A 178 10.59 0.53 -21.24
C GLU A 178 12.07 0.81 -20.92
N SER A 179 12.61 1.93 -21.38
CA SER A 179 14.00 2.32 -21.11
C SER A 179 14.28 2.51 -19.62
N THR A 180 13.33 3.10 -18.90
CA THR A 180 13.48 3.33 -17.44
C THR A 180 13.38 2.04 -16.66
N VAL A 181 12.38 1.19 -16.98
CA VAL A 181 12.16 -0.10 -16.32
C VAL A 181 13.32 -1.06 -16.58
N GLU A 182 13.84 -1.11 -17.81
CA GLU A 182 14.94 -2.01 -18.18
C GLU A 182 16.19 -1.77 -17.33
N LYS A 183 16.56 -0.52 -17.06
CA LYS A 183 17.72 -0.17 -16.24
C LYS A 183 17.66 -0.77 -14.84
N SER A 184 16.46 -0.95 -14.30
CA SER A 184 16.25 -1.47 -12.94
C SER A 184 16.00 -2.98 -12.91
N ILE A 185 15.39 -3.54 -13.96
CA ILE A 185 15.10 -4.98 -14.04
C ILE A 185 16.32 -5.76 -14.50
N ARG A 186 17.10 -5.25 -15.47
CA ARG A 186 18.26 -5.95 -16.02
C ARG A 186 19.26 -6.42 -14.97
N PRO A 187 19.69 -5.61 -13.98
CA PRO A 187 20.61 -6.07 -12.93
C PRO A 187 20.08 -7.24 -12.10
N LEU A 188 18.75 -7.33 -11.91
CA LEU A 188 18.13 -8.45 -11.19
C LEU A 188 18.19 -9.74 -12.04
N LEU A 189 17.89 -9.63 -13.34
CA LEU A 189 17.95 -10.76 -14.28
C LEU A 189 19.38 -11.25 -14.49
N ASP A 190 20.33 -10.35 -14.65
CA ASP A 190 21.75 -10.68 -14.83
C ASP A 190 22.34 -11.38 -13.59
N ALA A 191 21.78 -11.11 -12.42
CA ALA A 191 22.13 -11.82 -11.19
C ALA A 191 21.48 -13.21 -11.05
N GLY A 192 20.55 -13.58 -11.97
CA GLY A 192 19.86 -14.86 -12.00
C GLY A 192 18.56 -14.91 -11.17
N ALA A 193 17.96 -13.76 -10.84
CA ALA A 193 16.69 -13.73 -10.14
C ALA A 193 15.56 -14.29 -11.03
N ASP A 194 14.84 -15.27 -10.51
CA ASP A 194 13.65 -15.86 -11.15
C ASP A 194 12.33 -15.42 -10.47
N VAL A 195 12.43 -14.69 -9.37
CA VAL A 195 11.31 -14.03 -8.70
C VAL A 195 11.68 -12.58 -8.42
N ILE A 196 10.82 -11.65 -8.82
CA ILE A 196 10.97 -10.21 -8.56
C ILE A 196 9.81 -9.73 -7.69
N VAL A 197 10.13 -9.10 -6.57
CA VAL A 197 9.16 -8.50 -5.63
C VAL A 197 9.06 -7.01 -5.87
N LEU A 198 7.83 -6.51 -6.04
CA LEU A 198 7.54 -5.09 -6.13
C LEU A 198 7.35 -4.50 -4.72
N GLY A 199 8.30 -3.70 -4.27
CA GLY A 199 8.31 -3.06 -2.95
C GLY A 199 7.91 -1.58 -2.98
N CYS A 200 7.08 -1.18 -3.94
CA CYS A 200 6.50 0.16 -4.05
C CYS A 200 5.13 0.07 -4.72
N THR A 201 4.16 0.82 -4.22
CA THR A 201 2.77 0.87 -4.70
C THR A 201 2.61 1.40 -6.12
N HIS A 202 3.56 2.17 -6.60
CA HIS A 202 3.57 2.67 -7.97
C HIS A 202 3.97 1.59 -8.99
N TYR A 203 4.82 0.64 -8.61
CA TYR A 203 5.41 -0.31 -9.56
C TYR A 203 4.40 -1.27 -10.22
N PRO A 204 3.28 -1.68 -9.58
CA PRO A 204 2.24 -2.46 -10.24
C PRO A 204 1.61 -1.77 -11.47
N PHE A 205 1.64 -0.44 -11.56
CA PHE A 205 1.17 0.27 -12.75
C PHE A 205 2.06 0.00 -13.98
N LEU A 206 3.33 -0.34 -13.75
CA LEU A 206 4.32 -0.70 -14.78
C LEU A 206 4.37 -2.23 -15.00
N MET A 207 3.46 -3.02 -14.43
CA MET A 207 3.49 -4.49 -14.46
C MET A 207 3.60 -5.05 -15.89
N GLY A 208 2.89 -4.48 -16.86
CA GLY A 208 2.96 -4.88 -18.26
C GLY A 208 4.37 -4.72 -18.83
N THR A 209 4.98 -3.57 -18.60
CA THR A 209 6.36 -3.26 -19.03
C THR A 209 7.38 -4.11 -18.29
N ILE A 210 7.21 -4.29 -16.96
CA ILE A 210 8.09 -5.14 -16.15
C ILE A 210 8.08 -6.58 -16.66
N ARG A 211 6.90 -7.17 -16.87
CA ARG A 211 6.76 -8.54 -17.37
C ARG A 211 7.31 -8.72 -18.80
N LYS A 212 7.12 -7.72 -19.67
CA LYS A 212 7.68 -7.72 -21.02
C LYS A 212 9.20 -7.84 -21.00
N ILE A 213 9.87 -7.13 -20.08
CA ILE A 213 11.34 -7.11 -19.96
C ILE A 213 11.84 -8.34 -19.19
N ALA A 214 11.15 -8.73 -18.12
CA ALA A 214 11.54 -9.87 -17.29
C ALA A 214 11.41 -11.21 -18.03
N GLY A 215 10.46 -11.31 -18.95
CA GLY A 215 10.17 -12.55 -19.68
C GLY A 215 9.22 -13.49 -18.92
N PRO A 216 8.75 -14.56 -19.59
CA PRO A 216 7.71 -15.44 -19.06
C PRO A 216 8.17 -16.35 -17.91
N ASP A 217 9.47 -16.57 -17.78
CA ASP A 217 10.05 -17.48 -16.77
C ASP A 217 10.25 -16.80 -15.41
N VAL A 218 10.10 -15.48 -15.33
CA VAL A 218 10.30 -14.70 -14.11
C VAL A 218 8.95 -14.41 -13.46
N ILE A 219 8.81 -14.79 -12.20
CA ILE A 219 7.62 -14.48 -11.39
C ILE A 219 7.74 -13.05 -10.86
N VAL A 220 6.71 -12.22 -11.09
CA VAL A 220 6.65 -10.85 -10.53
C VAL A 220 5.53 -10.80 -9.48
N ILE A 221 5.90 -10.50 -8.23
CA ILE A 221 4.99 -10.48 -7.08
C ILE A 221 4.58 -9.05 -6.75
N ASP A 222 3.26 -8.80 -6.78
CA ASP A 222 2.61 -7.60 -6.23
C ASP A 222 2.08 -7.93 -4.82
N PRO A 223 2.46 -7.20 -3.77
CA PRO A 223 1.97 -7.43 -2.41
C PRO A 223 0.53 -6.98 -2.17
N ALA A 224 -0.07 -6.17 -3.03
CA ALA A 224 -1.39 -5.56 -2.82
C ALA A 224 -2.51 -6.58 -2.50
N PRO A 225 -2.62 -7.74 -3.19
CA PRO A 225 -3.63 -8.75 -2.85
C PRO A 225 -3.46 -9.33 -1.44
N ALA A 226 -2.22 -9.46 -0.95
CA ALA A 226 -1.96 -9.96 0.40
C ALA A 226 -2.34 -8.92 1.46
N VAL A 227 -2.08 -7.64 1.20
CA VAL A 227 -2.50 -6.52 2.06
C VAL A 227 -4.03 -6.47 2.18
N ALA A 228 -4.75 -6.61 1.06
CA ALA A 228 -6.21 -6.61 1.05
C ALA A 228 -6.79 -7.79 1.86
N ARG A 229 -6.24 -8.99 1.73
CA ARG A 229 -6.64 -10.14 2.56
C ARG A 229 -6.40 -9.89 4.04
N HIS A 230 -5.24 -9.39 4.41
CA HIS A 230 -4.91 -9.11 5.80
C HIS A 230 -5.81 -8.02 6.39
N LEU A 231 -6.15 -6.97 5.63
CA LEU A 231 -7.14 -5.98 6.05
C LEU A 231 -8.49 -6.64 6.33
N MET A 232 -8.99 -7.48 5.44
CA MET A 232 -10.26 -8.20 5.60
C MET A 232 -10.25 -9.09 6.85
N GLU A 233 -9.16 -9.85 7.08
CA GLU A 233 -9.01 -10.70 8.26
C GLU A 233 -9.04 -9.89 9.57
N VAL A 234 -8.33 -8.76 9.62
CA VAL A 234 -8.33 -7.87 10.79
C VAL A 234 -9.71 -7.25 11.00
N MET A 235 -10.36 -6.76 9.94
CA MET A 235 -11.71 -6.20 10.05
C MET A 235 -12.73 -7.24 10.56
N SER A 236 -12.64 -8.48 10.07
CA SER A 236 -13.49 -9.58 10.56
C SER A 236 -13.24 -9.87 12.04
N GLY A 237 -11.98 -9.93 12.47
CA GLY A 237 -11.60 -10.17 13.86
C GLY A 237 -12.00 -9.06 14.84
N GLU A 238 -12.05 -7.82 14.37
CA GLU A 238 -12.44 -6.64 15.15
C GLU A 238 -13.95 -6.30 15.04
N GLY A 239 -14.74 -7.09 14.30
CA GLY A 239 -16.17 -6.81 14.07
C GLY A 239 -16.42 -5.51 13.31
N LEU A 240 -15.51 -5.13 12.40
CA LEU A 240 -15.57 -3.88 11.63
C LEU A 240 -16.16 -4.07 10.23
N LEU A 241 -16.40 -5.32 9.80
CA LEU A 241 -17.05 -5.58 8.53
C LEU A 241 -18.52 -5.13 8.58
N HIS A 242 -18.99 -4.58 7.45
CA HIS A 242 -20.41 -4.26 7.30
C HIS A 242 -21.22 -5.56 7.42
N GLU A 243 -22.07 -5.67 8.43
CA GLU A 243 -23.00 -6.78 8.53
C GLU A 243 -24.03 -6.64 7.40
N GLN A 244 -24.10 -7.65 6.54
CA GLN A 244 -25.23 -7.76 5.62
C GLN A 244 -26.49 -8.01 6.48
N GLU A 245 -27.30 -6.98 6.67
CA GLU A 245 -28.65 -7.20 7.18
C GLU A 245 -29.34 -8.19 6.22
N ALA A 246 -29.49 -9.42 6.66
CA ALA A 246 -30.31 -10.38 5.95
C ALA A 246 -31.73 -9.81 5.91
N ASP A 247 -32.18 -9.34 4.73
CA ASP A 247 -33.56 -8.94 4.54
C ASP A 247 -34.46 -10.17 4.86
N PRO A 248 -35.28 -10.14 5.93
CA PRO A 248 -36.16 -11.25 6.28
C PRO A 248 -37.14 -11.64 5.15
N ALA A 249 -37.28 -10.79 4.13
CA ALA A 249 -38.18 -10.98 2.99
C ALA A 249 -37.47 -11.51 1.73
N GLY A 250 -36.15 -11.84 1.80
CA GLY A 250 -35.40 -12.41 0.67
C GLY A 250 -35.25 -11.49 -0.54
N ARG A 251 -35.53 -10.19 -0.38
CA ARG A 251 -35.28 -9.20 -1.43
C ARG A 251 -33.78 -8.90 -1.42
N GLN A 252 -33.11 -9.02 -2.59
CA GLN A 252 -31.76 -8.49 -2.74
C GLN A 252 -31.81 -7.01 -2.35
N ALA A 253 -31.15 -6.66 -1.24
CA ALA A 253 -30.94 -5.27 -0.88
C ALA A 253 -30.38 -4.56 -2.09
N ILE A 254 -30.94 -3.41 -2.46
CA ILE A 254 -30.35 -2.54 -3.48
C ILE A 254 -28.97 -2.19 -2.92
N LYS A 255 -27.90 -2.77 -3.50
CA LYS A 255 -26.52 -2.50 -3.10
C LYS A 255 -26.34 -0.99 -3.12
N GLY A 256 -26.17 -0.39 -1.95
CA GLY A 256 -25.79 1.00 -1.86
C GLY A 256 -24.46 1.17 -2.62
N ILE A 257 -24.34 2.22 -3.41
CA ILE A 257 -23.04 2.57 -4.02
C ILE A 257 -22.11 2.89 -2.85
N PRO A 258 -20.95 2.19 -2.72
CA PRO A 258 -20.02 2.48 -1.64
C PRO A 258 -19.64 3.97 -1.64
N ASP A 259 -19.65 4.60 -0.47
CA ASP A 259 -19.17 5.98 -0.32
C ASP A 259 -17.64 5.97 -0.44
N VAL A 260 -17.13 6.51 -1.53
CA VAL A 260 -15.68 6.64 -1.78
C VAL A 260 -15.33 8.12 -1.81
N ARG A 261 -14.66 8.58 -0.77
CA ARG A 261 -14.16 9.95 -0.65
C ARG A 261 -12.68 10.02 -0.99
N LEU A 262 -12.34 10.87 -1.96
CA LEU A 262 -10.96 11.03 -2.45
C LEU A 262 -10.40 12.39 -2.00
N TYR A 263 -9.24 12.38 -1.39
CA TYR A 263 -8.53 13.57 -0.93
C TYR A 263 -7.09 13.56 -1.45
N SER A 264 -6.59 14.73 -1.80
CA SER A 264 -5.19 14.91 -2.23
C SER A 264 -4.61 16.17 -1.63
N SER A 265 -3.37 16.11 -1.14
CA SER A 265 -2.60 17.31 -0.79
C SER A 265 -2.08 18.07 -2.01
N GLY A 266 -2.08 17.43 -3.19
CA GLY A 266 -1.71 18.01 -4.48
C GLY A 266 -2.93 18.33 -5.34
N ASN A 267 -2.85 18.03 -6.65
CA ASN A 267 -3.95 18.28 -7.58
C ASN A 267 -5.01 17.15 -7.48
N PRO A 268 -6.25 17.43 -6.98
CA PRO A 268 -7.28 16.42 -6.82
C PRO A 268 -7.75 15.82 -8.14
N ARG A 269 -7.70 16.55 -9.26
CA ARG A 269 -8.11 16.04 -10.57
C ARG A 269 -7.27 14.85 -11.03
N ILE A 270 -5.96 14.88 -10.77
CA ILE A 270 -5.06 13.77 -11.13
C ILE A 270 -5.47 12.50 -10.38
N LEU A 271 -5.81 12.64 -9.10
CA LEU A 271 -6.28 11.52 -8.29
C LEU A 271 -7.62 10.97 -8.83
N GLU A 272 -8.59 11.84 -9.11
CA GLU A 272 -9.91 11.46 -9.63
C GLU A 272 -9.81 10.76 -10.99
N GLU A 273 -9.00 11.28 -11.91
CA GLU A 273 -8.76 10.67 -13.23
C GLU A 273 -8.10 9.29 -13.09
N SER A 274 -7.09 9.16 -12.23
CA SER A 274 -6.40 7.90 -11.98
C SER A 274 -7.33 6.87 -11.33
N PHE A 275 -8.14 7.30 -10.36
CA PHE A 275 -9.16 6.47 -9.73
C PHE A 275 -10.18 5.95 -10.75
N ASN A 276 -10.77 6.84 -11.55
CA ASN A 276 -11.75 6.46 -12.55
C ASN A 276 -11.18 5.49 -13.60
N LYS A 277 -9.94 5.71 -14.03
CA LYS A 277 -9.25 4.83 -14.98
C LYS A 277 -8.97 3.44 -14.41
N LEU A 278 -8.71 3.33 -13.10
CA LEU A 278 -8.27 2.08 -12.49
C LEU A 278 -9.41 1.26 -11.86
N ILE A 279 -10.40 1.93 -11.28
CA ILE A 279 -11.44 1.30 -10.44
C ILE A 279 -12.78 1.16 -11.18
N ARG A 280 -13.14 2.14 -12.02
CA ARG A 280 -14.46 2.19 -12.68
C ARG A 280 -14.49 1.56 -14.09
N LYS A 281 -13.37 0.95 -14.52
CA LYS A 281 -13.33 0.10 -15.71
C LYS A 281 -13.77 -1.31 -15.34
#